data_916e2bfb2fe296d67d7e63946dd53398
#
_entry.id   916e2bfb2fe296d67d7e63946dd53398
#
_cell.length_a   1.000
_cell.length_b   1.000
_cell.length_c   1.000
_cell.angle_alpha   90.00
_cell.angle_beta   90.00
_cell.angle_gamma   90.00
#
_symmetry.space_group_name_H-M   'P 1'
#
loop_
_entity.id
_entity.type
_entity.pdbx_description
1 polymer ?
#
loop_
_entity_poly.entity_id
_entity_poly.type
_entity_poly.pdbx_seq_one_letter_code
_entity_poly.pdbx_strand_id
1 'polypeptide(L)'
;MVLRSRYVVALFALFVSLATVASFVITKPRSEAAVLVDRFVAALDQRDVAAAAALTSYPNAAAQTISAMFDSMGPGVSMSRMSQYIGLDDDSGFFTIDSAWKFGEPRGEDSREWHVTTQGSTRKLGIGWRISWDPSILAPDLAAGGSVRYVRTDAPAPRILDTTGAIMMAEQNVASVRLDPSATNDLEDTTNRLADVIDVVAPLITSETLLAEVAAEPDRVINAVNLRADDYAVLEDDLRAIPGVVLYAEPKLITSDRRLTSPVLDSLRDVWQDARDATSGWAVEVTDPDGETTRAAGFQGPGSPDIASTVDPSVQLAAETAAVSVGTPASIVVVRPSTGAIVATAQNSYANSSGTPAFTTLYPAGTLVDTVAASADRQKIGFSDAARQFGLGTSFDVPGLDVITASLPDGRSAIDRFRGVSNKKSTEMTVTPFGLAEMAAALSRGSAPAPMIVRGTPATVRSPGSAVAPAVLSSLRNTMRESAATEGVDGSVAGLSGDNGDDRWFLGTTGDLAFAVYIEDADSTDSAARMTNMLIRELDSPSE
;
A
#
# COMPACT_ATOMS: atom_id res chain seq x y z
N MET A 1 -42.08 55.56 32.28
CA MET A 1 -40.98 55.88 31.35
C MET A 1 -39.69 56.36 32.06
N VAL A 2 -39.61 56.27 33.40
CA VAL A 2 -38.48 56.78 34.22
C VAL A 2 -37.58 55.65 34.77
N LEU A 3 -38.02 54.38 34.71
CA LEU A 3 -37.23 53.25 35.27
C LEU A 3 -36.20 52.66 34.28
N ARG A 4 -36.33 52.91 32.94
CA ARG A 4 -35.38 52.42 31.95
C ARG A 4 -34.10 53.26 31.83
N SER A 5 -34.13 54.51 32.27
CA SER A 5 -32.97 55.42 32.21
C SER A 5 -31.91 55.14 33.27
N ARG A 6 -32.30 54.60 34.44
CA ARG A 6 -31.36 54.33 35.56
C ARG A 6 -30.49 53.09 35.34
N TYR A 7 -30.97 52.09 34.60
CA TYR A 7 -30.17 50.89 34.28
C TYR A 7 -29.17 51.11 33.17
N VAL A 8 -29.46 51.99 32.21
CA VAL A 8 -28.53 52.33 31.13
C VAL A 8 -27.34 53.16 31.66
N VAL A 9 -27.58 54.09 32.61
CA VAL A 9 -26.52 54.85 33.23
C VAL A 9 -25.64 54.00 34.16
N ALA A 10 -26.23 53.03 34.88
CA ALA A 10 -25.49 52.09 35.73
C ALA A 10 -24.67 51.08 34.90
N LEU A 11 -25.16 50.61 33.74
CA LEU A 11 -24.41 49.76 32.81
C LEU A 11 -23.28 50.50 32.12
N PHE A 12 -23.48 51.79 31.79
CA PHE A 12 -22.42 52.59 31.18
C PHE A 12 -21.32 52.96 32.20
N ALA A 13 -21.67 53.21 33.45
CA ALA A 13 -20.72 53.42 34.55
C ALA A 13 -19.91 52.15 34.87
N LEU A 14 -20.55 50.95 34.79
CA LEU A 14 -19.87 49.69 34.98
C LEU A 14 -18.93 49.36 33.82
N PHE A 15 -19.32 49.67 32.59
CA PHE A 15 -18.48 49.49 31.39
C PHE A 15 -17.30 50.46 31.34
N VAL A 16 -17.48 51.69 31.77
CA VAL A 16 -16.38 52.70 31.85
C VAL A 16 -15.40 52.34 32.99
N SER A 17 -15.88 51.81 34.13
CA SER A 17 -15.00 51.32 35.19
C SER A 17 -14.27 50.03 34.84
N LEU A 18 -14.87 49.10 34.05
CA LEU A 18 -14.17 47.94 33.53
C LEU A 18 -13.16 48.32 32.46
N ALA A 19 -13.46 49.31 31.59
CA ALA A 19 -12.55 49.79 30.57
C ALA A 19 -11.36 50.57 31.14
N THR A 20 -11.58 51.27 32.30
CA THR A 20 -10.46 51.99 32.98
C THR A 20 -9.59 51.03 33.80
N VAL A 21 -10.12 49.91 34.32
CA VAL A 21 -9.27 48.89 34.96
C VAL A 21 -8.48 48.09 33.91
N ALA A 22 -9.04 47.86 32.71
CA ALA A 22 -8.29 47.25 31.60
C ALA A 22 -7.21 48.18 31.02
N SER A 23 -7.30 49.48 31.18
CA SER A 23 -6.31 50.43 30.69
C SER A 23 -5.13 50.70 31.64
N PHE A 24 -5.17 50.12 32.87
CA PHE A 24 -4.09 50.21 33.84
C PHE A 24 -3.28 48.90 33.99
N VAL A 25 -3.23 48.08 32.95
CA VAL A 25 -2.12 47.18 32.80
C VAL A 25 -0.93 48.04 32.35
N ILE A 26 -0.26 48.58 33.35
CA ILE A 26 1.06 49.17 33.18
C ILE A 26 1.90 48.07 32.58
N THR A 27 2.21 48.16 31.28
CA THR A 27 3.24 47.39 30.64
C THR A 27 4.56 47.80 31.32
N LYS A 28 4.90 47.14 32.44
CA LYS A 28 6.27 47.23 32.96
C LYS A 28 7.17 46.89 31.79
N PRO A 29 8.20 47.68 31.52
CA PRO A 29 9.16 47.35 30.48
C PRO A 29 9.64 45.93 30.75
N ARG A 30 9.51 45.02 29.75
CA ARG A 30 9.96 43.64 29.88
C ARG A 30 11.41 43.67 30.33
N SER A 31 11.76 42.87 31.35
CA SER A 31 13.12 42.76 31.82
C SER A 31 14.00 42.19 30.70
N GLU A 32 15.29 42.54 30.69
CA GLU A 32 16.25 41.98 29.72
C GLU A 32 16.25 40.45 29.71
N ALA A 33 16.07 39.81 30.87
CA ALA A 33 15.94 38.37 30.99
C ALA A 33 14.66 37.81 30.35
N ALA A 34 13.52 38.51 30.47
CA ALA A 34 12.28 38.11 29.81
C ALA A 34 12.43 38.22 28.27
N VAL A 35 13.07 39.27 27.78
CA VAL A 35 13.35 39.41 26.34
C VAL A 35 14.31 38.33 25.85
N LEU A 36 15.29 37.90 26.66
CA LEU A 36 16.18 36.78 26.34
C LEU A 36 15.37 35.47 26.16
N VAL A 37 14.46 35.15 27.10
CA VAL A 37 13.62 33.96 27.03
C VAL A 37 12.71 33.98 25.79
N ASP A 38 12.06 35.14 25.51
CA ASP A 38 11.25 35.29 24.30
C ASP A 38 12.06 35.05 23.02
N ARG A 39 13.29 35.54 22.96
CA ARG A 39 14.21 35.32 21.82
C ARG A 39 14.64 33.88 21.67
N PHE A 40 14.89 33.18 22.81
CA PHE A 40 15.23 31.77 22.80
C PHE A 40 14.07 30.94 22.28
N VAL A 41 12.85 31.18 22.77
CA VAL A 41 11.63 30.48 22.30
C VAL A 41 11.38 30.77 20.82
N ALA A 42 11.50 32.01 20.37
CA ALA A 42 11.35 32.36 18.96
C ALA A 42 12.38 31.67 18.05
N ALA A 43 13.63 31.54 18.52
CA ALA A 43 14.66 30.80 17.78
C ALA A 43 14.35 29.31 17.69
N LEU A 44 13.83 28.69 18.78
CA LEU A 44 13.37 27.31 18.77
C LEU A 44 12.19 27.11 17.80
N ASP A 45 11.21 28.02 17.77
CA ASP A 45 10.07 27.93 16.84
C ASP A 45 10.47 28.05 15.38
N GLN A 46 11.53 28.84 15.10
CA GLN A 46 12.11 28.99 13.77
C GLN A 46 13.09 27.87 13.41
N ARG A 47 13.33 26.92 14.33
CA ARG A 47 14.37 25.89 14.24
C ARG A 47 15.78 26.47 14.00
N ASP A 48 16.03 27.69 14.45
CA ASP A 48 17.35 28.31 14.39
C ASP A 48 18.19 27.83 15.59
N VAL A 49 18.82 26.66 15.40
CA VAL A 49 19.65 26.00 16.40
C VAL A 49 20.78 26.92 16.88
N ALA A 50 21.43 27.63 15.95
CA ALA A 50 22.58 28.50 16.26
C ALA A 50 22.13 29.69 17.10
N ALA A 51 21.04 30.37 16.72
CA ALA A 51 20.51 31.50 17.46
C ALA A 51 20.04 31.08 18.87
N ALA A 52 19.31 29.94 18.99
CA ALA A 52 18.86 29.40 20.28
C ALA A 52 20.04 29.07 21.20
N ALA A 53 21.00 28.31 20.70
CA ALA A 53 22.19 27.88 21.45
C ALA A 53 23.05 29.08 21.94
N ALA A 54 23.22 30.13 21.12
CA ALA A 54 24.00 31.32 21.48
C ALA A 54 23.45 32.08 22.70
N LEU A 55 22.19 31.90 23.05
CA LEU A 55 21.53 32.52 24.20
C LEU A 55 21.73 31.72 25.50
N THR A 56 22.35 30.54 25.46
CA THR A 56 22.56 29.66 26.61
C THR A 56 23.92 29.82 27.25
N SER A 57 24.09 29.26 28.46
CA SER A 57 25.38 29.22 29.17
C SER A 57 26.38 28.22 28.56
N TYR A 58 25.92 27.24 27.80
CA TYR A 58 26.75 26.21 27.14
C TYR A 58 26.34 26.04 25.67
N PRO A 59 26.70 26.96 24.77
CA PRO A 59 26.20 27.01 23.39
C PRO A 59 26.45 25.71 22.59
N ASN A 60 27.63 25.10 22.72
CA ASN A 60 27.96 23.90 21.95
C ASN A 60 27.10 22.69 22.38
N ALA A 61 26.93 22.46 23.68
CA ALA A 61 26.08 21.40 24.18
C ALA A 61 24.61 21.65 23.83
N ALA A 62 24.16 22.90 23.93
CA ALA A 62 22.81 23.29 23.54
C ALA A 62 22.56 23.04 22.04
N ALA A 63 23.50 23.45 21.17
CA ALA A 63 23.37 23.23 19.73
C ALA A 63 23.26 21.76 19.38
N GLN A 64 24.09 20.92 19.97
CA GLN A 64 24.07 19.48 19.73
C GLN A 64 22.72 18.85 20.14
N THR A 65 22.24 19.16 21.36
CA THR A 65 20.98 18.58 21.86
C THR A 65 19.75 19.10 21.07
N ILE A 66 19.70 20.41 20.76
CA ILE A 66 18.60 21.00 20.00
C ILE A 66 18.55 20.43 18.58
N SER A 67 19.70 20.28 17.91
CA SER A 67 19.76 19.67 16.57
C SER A 67 19.28 18.24 16.60
N ALA A 68 19.84 17.42 17.49
CA ALA A 68 19.45 16.02 17.61
C ALA A 68 17.95 15.85 17.90
N MET A 69 17.36 16.70 18.72
CA MET A 69 15.91 16.70 18.97
C MET A 69 15.12 17.00 17.69
N PHE A 70 15.46 18.04 16.95
CA PHE A 70 14.73 18.39 15.73
C PHE A 70 14.86 17.31 14.65
N ASP A 71 16.03 16.70 14.51
CA ASP A 71 16.27 15.62 13.56
C ASP A 71 15.44 14.38 13.90
N SER A 72 15.34 14.06 15.18
CA SER A 72 14.63 12.85 15.68
C SER A 72 13.10 13.01 15.74
N MET A 73 12.60 14.27 15.76
CA MET A 73 11.16 14.55 15.70
C MET A 73 10.61 14.51 14.27
N GLY A 74 11.47 14.54 13.26
CA GLY A 74 11.13 14.41 11.84
C GLY A 74 10.79 15.72 11.12
N PRO A 75 10.81 15.72 9.79
CA PRO A 75 10.70 16.92 8.96
C PRO A 75 9.28 17.54 8.93
N GLY A 76 8.25 16.73 9.10
CA GLY A 76 6.82 17.14 9.02
C GLY A 76 6.22 17.71 10.31
N VAL A 77 7.05 17.97 11.31
CA VAL A 77 6.57 18.43 12.63
C VAL A 77 6.45 19.94 12.65
N SER A 78 5.27 20.44 13.04
CA SER A 78 5.07 21.83 13.40
C SER A 78 5.07 22.00 14.92
N MET A 79 5.48 23.18 15.39
CA MET A 79 5.50 23.45 16.81
C MET A 79 5.13 24.90 17.08
N SER A 80 4.55 25.14 18.25
CA SER A 80 4.32 26.48 18.77
C SER A 80 4.66 26.51 20.26
N ARG A 81 5.23 27.60 20.72
CA ARG A 81 5.65 27.75 22.11
C ARG A 81 5.23 29.09 22.68
N MET A 82 4.94 29.08 23.94
CA MET A 82 4.73 30.30 24.75
C MET A 82 5.62 30.24 25.98
N SER A 83 6.14 31.39 26.42
CA SER A 83 6.98 31.48 27.59
C SER A 83 6.38 32.41 28.64
N GLN A 84 6.60 32.06 29.92
CA GLN A 84 6.33 32.94 31.05
C GLN A 84 7.62 33.08 31.87
N TYR A 85 7.95 34.28 32.25
CA TYR A 85 9.17 34.61 33.01
C TYR A 85 8.83 35.22 34.37
N ILE A 86 9.52 34.77 35.41
CA ILE A 86 9.42 35.27 36.78
C ILE A 86 10.84 35.61 37.27
N GLY A 87 11.12 36.90 37.47
CA GLY A 87 12.36 37.34 38.08
C GLY A 87 12.38 37.00 39.57
N LEU A 88 13.52 36.52 40.06
CA LEU A 88 13.76 36.26 41.47
C LEU A 88 14.46 37.45 42.13
N ASP A 89 15.52 37.89 41.49
CA ASP A 89 16.36 39.00 41.92
C ASP A 89 16.93 39.73 40.69
N ASP A 90 17.91 40.65 40.89
CA ASP A 90 18.51 41.44 39.81
C ASP A 90 19.41 40.63 38.86
N ASP A 91 19.78 39.39 39.25
CA ASP A 91 20.76 38.56 38.53
C ASP A 91 20.23 37.18 38.18
N SER A 92 19.01 36.79 38.58
CA SER A 92 18.42 35.46 38.32
C SER A 92 16.92 35.49 38.12
N GLY A 93 16.38 34.45 37.49
CA GLY A 93 14.96 34.21 37.32
C GLY A 93 14.68 32.85 36.77
N PHE A 94 13.38 32.47 36.83
CA PHE A 94 12.85 31.25 36.28
C PHE A 94 11.91 31.56 35.12
N PHE A 95 11.75 30.57 34.24
CA PHE A 95 10.76 30.63 33.18
C PHE A 95 10.13 29.28 32.96
N THR A 96 8.95 29.27 32.37
CA THR A 96 8.27 28.08 31.84
C THR A 96 8.11 28.24 30.34
N ILE A 97 8.16 27.13 29.62
CA ILE A 97 7.85 27.04 28.20
C ILE A 97 6.72 26.04 28.03
N ASP A 98 5.58 26.52 27.53
CA ASP A 98 4.47 25.66 27.10
C ASP A 98 4.66 25.39 25.59
N SER A 99 4.90 24.14 25.26
CA SER A 99 5.17 23.69 23.87
C SER A 99 4.03 22.81 23.38
N ALA A 100 3.53 23.09 22.18
CA ALA A 100 2.59 22.23 21.46
C ALA A 100 3.27 21.72 20.17
N TRP A 101 3.47 20.43 20.11
CA TRP A 101 4.05 19.73 18.97
C TRP A 101 2.95 19.04 18.19
N LYS A 102 2.96 19.13 16.85
CA LYS A 102 2.03 18.46 15.94
C LYS A 102 2.80 17.61 14.97
N PHE A 103 2.46 16.32 14.91
CA PHE A 103 3.17 15.33 14.11
C PHE A 103 2.33 14.88 12.92
N GLY A 104 2.89 15.01 11.72
CA GLY A 104 2.33 14.53 10.47
C GLY A 104 1.11 15.33 9.96
N GLU A 105 0.63 14.95 8.78
CA GLU A 105 -0.67 15.40 8.27
C GLU A 105 -1.78 14.66 9.04
N PRO A 106 -2.80 15.35 9.57
CA PRO A 106 -3.90 14.70 10.24
C PRO A 106 -4.71 13.87 9.24
N ARG A 107 -4.52 12.56 9.24
CA ARG A 107 -5.41 11.61 8.59
C ARG A 107 -6.53 11.27 9.57
N GLY A 108 -7.63 12.02 9.52
CA GLY A 108 -8.80 11.79 10.37
C GLY A 108 -8.85 12.69 11.62
N GLU A 109 -9.71 12.34 12.58
CA GLU A 109 -10.01 13.12 13.79
C GLU A 109 -8.89 13.09 14.85
N ASP A 110 -7.87 12.24 14.70
CA ASP A 110 -6.79 12.06 15.67
C ASP A 110 -5.60 12.96 15.32
N SER A 111 -5.62 14.20 15.82
CA SER A 111 -4.43 15.03 15.79
C SER A 111 -3.37 14.43 16.73
N ARG A 112 -2.21 14.07 16.15
CA ARG A 112 -1.06 13.60 16.93
C ARG A 112 -0.36 14.81 17.53
N GLU A 113 -0.79 15.19 18.73
CA GLU A 113 -0.29 16.38 19.42
C GLU A 113 0.36 16.01 20.75
N TRP A 114 1.50 16.62 21.04
CA TRP A 114 2.16 16.55 22.32
C TRP A 114 2.23 17.93 22.94
N HIS A 115 1.50 18.12 24.04
CA HIS A 115 1.55 19.31 24.84
C HIS A 115 2.45 19.07 26.06
N VAL A 116 3.44 19.94 26.24
CA VAL A 116 4.39 19.80 27.33
C VAL A 116 4.82 21.14 27.87
N THR A 117 4.88 21.23 29.18
CA THR A 117 5.42 22.39 29.91
C THR A 117 6.77 22.02 30.50
N THR A 118 7.78 22.80 30.16
CA THR A 118 9.13 22.66 30.70
C THR A 118 9.52 23.89 31.52
N GLN A 119 10.55 23.76 32.34
CA GLN A 119 11.03 24.82 33.20
C GLN A 119 12.53 25.07 32.95
N GLY A 120 12.91 26.30 33.08
CA GLY A 120 14.32 26.70 33.00
C GLY A 120 14.64 27.91 33.88
N SER A 121 15.90 28.24 33.96
CA SER A 121 16.36 29.42 34.71
C SER A 121 17.26 30.31 33.87
N THR A 122 17.30 31.55 34.23
CA THR A 122 18.23 32.55 33.64
C THR A 122 19.17 33.07 34.72
N ARG A 123 20.38 33.40 34.30
CA ARG A 123 21.39 34.01 35.16
C ARG A 123 22.13 35.09 34.42
N LYS A 124 22.44 36.17 35.12
CA LYS A 124 23.28 37.25 34.62
C LYS A 124 24.74 36.90 34.85
N LEU A 125 25.46 36.79 33.76
CA LEU A 125 26.92 36.53 33.75
C LEU A 125 27.65 37.83 33.38
N GLY A 126 28.99 37.86 33.47
CA GLY A 126 29.78 39.02 33.07
C GLY A 126 29.61 39.45 31.61
N ILE A 127 29.10 38.58 30.76
CA ILE A 127 28.76 38.81 29.33
C ILE A 127 27.28 39.12 29.09
N GLY A 128 26.49 39.35 30.14
CA GLY A 128 25.04 39.61 30.09
C GLY A 128 24.20 38.39 30.48
N TRP A 129 22.88 38.51 30.31
CA TRP A 129 21.94 37.46 30.64
C TRP A 129 22.12 36.22 29.75
N ARG A 130 22.03 35.04 30.36
CA ARG A 130 22.04 33.72 29.68
C ARG A 130 21.01 32.77 30.28
N ILE A 131 20.49 31.88 29.43
CA ILE A 131 19.71 30.74 29.88
C ILE A 131 20.70 29.74 30.51
N SER A 132 20.47 29.36 31.74
CA SER A 132 21.22 28.28 32.39
C SER A 132 20.87 26.99 31.68
N TRP A 133 21.77 26.52 30.81
CA TRP A 133 21.48 25.38 29.94
C TRP A 133 21.30 24.08 30.74
N ASP A 134 20.17 23.46 30.52
CA ASP A 134 19.82 22.10 30.93
C ASP A 134 18.94 21.50 29.84
N PRO A 135 19.19 20.25 29.37
CA PRO A 135 18.38 19.61 28.34
C PRO A 135 16.89 19.49 28.72
N SER A 136 16.56 19.39 29.99
CA SER A 136 15.17 19.33 30.49
C SER A 136 14.30 20.56 30.12
N ILE A 137 14.94 21.65 29.69
CA ILE A 137 14.26 22.82 29.10
C ILE A 137 13.53 22.47 27.80
N LEU A 138 14.00 21.46 27.05
CA LEU A 138 13.42 21.02 25.79
C LEU A 138 12.32 19.97 25.99
N ALA A 139 12.55 19.02 26.88
CA ALA A 139 11.60 17.96 27.22
C ALA A 139 11.81 17.53 28.70
N PRO A 140 10.75 17.25 29.46
CA PRO A 140 10.88 16.68 30.79
C PRO A 140 11.73 15.41 30.76
N ASP A 141 12.52 15.21 31.82
CA ASP A 141 13.40 14.04 32.00
C ASP A 141 14.51 13.86 30.94
N LEU A 142 14.64 14.80 29.99
CA LEU A 142 15.77 14.78 29.07
C LEU A 142 17.05 15.18 29.79
N ALA A 143 17.96 14.24 29.98
CA ALA A 143 19.26 14.44 30.58
C ALA A 143 20.37 14.73 29.54
N ALA A 144 21.51 15.19 30.01
CA ALA A 144 22.69 15.37 29.15
C ALA A 144 23.17 13.99 28.61
N GLY A 145 23.23 13.84 27.30
CA GLY A 145 23.54 12.57 26.64
C GLY A 145 22.32 11.70 26.33
N GLY A 146 21.14 12.08 26.83
CA GLY A 146 19.87 11.46 26.44
C GLY A 146 19.36 11.98 25.11
N SER A 147 18.26 11.37 24.65
CA SER A 147 17.59 11.75 23.39
C SER A 147 16.08 11.78 23.55
N VAL A 148 15.41 12.56 22.70
CA VAL A 148 13.95 12.54 22.58
C VAL A 148 13.61 12.33 21.12
N ARG A 149 12.66 11.42 20.83
CA ARG A 149 12.31 11.06 19.46
C ARG A 149 10.82 10.79 19.31
N TYR A 150 10.30 11.09 18.13
CA TYR A 150 8.99 10.65 17.70
C TYR A 150 9.10 9.29 17.04
N VAL A 151 8.28 8.34 17.43
CA VAL A 151 8.25 6.99 16.88
C VAL A 151 6.82 6.56 16.56
N ARG A 152 6.68 5.75 15.52
CA ARG A 152 5.46 4.99 15.27
C ARG A 152 5.42 3.80 16.23
N THR A 153 4.25 3.54 16.81
CA THR A 153 4.02 2.37 17.66
C THR A 153 2.99 1.48 17.00
N ASP A 154 3.42 0.34 16.50
CA ASP A 154 2.56 -0.63 15.86
C ASP A 154 2.28 -1.80 16.81
N ALA A 155 1.03 -2.27 16.83
CA ALA A 155 0.71 -3.57 17.36
C ALA A 155 1.30 -4.66 16.45
N PRO A 156 1.31 -5.94 16.87
CA PRO A 156 1.66 -7.03 15.96
C PRO A 156 0.88 -6.93 14.66
N ALA A 157 1.57 -7.08 13.55
CA ALA A 157 0.98 -6.92 12.23
C ALA A 157 -0.12 -7.97 11.97
N PRO A 158 -1.23 -7.61 11.28
CA PRO A 158 -2.25 -8.59 10.91
C PRO A 158 -1.68 -9.61 9.94
N ARG A 159 -2.23 -10.82 9.96
CA ARG A 159 -1.91 -11.87 8.99
C ARG A 159 -2.93 -11.83 7.85
N ILE A 160 -2.53 -12.32 6.68
CA ILE A 160 -3.46 -12.56 5.58
C ILE A 160 -3.76 -14.05 5.57
N LEU A 161 -5.05 -14.38 5.67
CA LEU A 161 -5.56 -15.73 5.70
C LEU A 161 -6.15 -16.10 4.33
N ASP A 162 -6.04 -17.37 3.96
CA ASP A 162 -6.68 -17.93 2.77
C ASP A 162 -8.18 -18.22 2.98
N THR A 163 -8.82 -18.87 2.01
CA THR A 163 -10.24 -19.28 2.08
C THR A 163 -10.51 -20.30 3.18
N THR A 164 -9.53 -21.07 3.63
CA THR A 164 -9.67 -22.07 4.71
C THR A 164 -9.45 -21.47 6.10
N GLY A 165 -8.88 -20.26 6.18
CA GLY A 165 -8.47 -19.60 7.41
C GLY A 165 -7.02 -19.92 7.81
N ALA A 166 -6.27 -20.63 6.97
CA ALA A 166 -4.84 -20.83 7.18
C ALA A 166 -4.05 -19.56 6.84
N ILE A 167 -2.87 -19.43 7.46
CA ILE A 167 -1.99 -18.27 7.21
C ILE A 167 -1.41 -18.37 5.80
N MET A 168 -1.83 -17.47 4.92
CA MET A 168 -1.29 -17.37 3.56
C MET A 168 -0.09 -16.42 3.52
N MET A 169 -0.15 -15.28 4.20
CA MET A 169 0.96 -14.34 4.33
C MET A 169 1.07 -13.82 5.76
N ALA A 170 2.30 -13.65 6.23
CA ALA A 170 2.58 -13.07 7.54
C ALA A 170 3.85 -12.22 7.48
N GLU A 171 3.97 -11.23 8.38
CA GLU A 171 5.21 -10.50 8.57
C GLU A 171 6.25 -11.44 9.18
N GLN A 172 7.41 -11.54 8.51
CA GLN A 172 8.55 -12.31 8.95
C GLN A 172 9.83 -11.49 8.75
N ASN A 173 10.83 -11.72 9.61
CA ASN A 173 12.13 -11.15 9.37
C ASN A 173 12.79 -11.82 8.17
N VAL A 174 13.12 -11.03 7.17
CA VAL A 174 13.90 -11.46 6.02
C VAL A 174 15.28 -10.81 6.07
N ALA A 175 16.29 -11.52 5.63
CA ALA A 175 17.63 -10.95 5.46
C ALA A 175 17.75 -10.39 4.04
N SER A 176 17.81 -9.08 3.91
CA SER A 176 18.14 -8.41 2.66
C SER A 176 19.65 -8.48 2.47
N VAL A 177 20.09 -9.21 1.46
CA VAL A 177 21.50 -9.30 1.03
C VAL A 177 21.75 -8.16 0.05
N ARG A 178 22.54 -7.19 0.47
CA ARG A 178 22.83 -6.00 -0.34
C ARG A 178 24.30 -5.99 -0.73
N LEU A 179 24.57 -5.53 -1.95
CA LEU A 179 25.91 -5.31 -2.46
C LEU A 179 26.20 -3.81 -2.46
N ASP A 180 27.23 -3.41 -1.72
CA ASP A 180 27.79 -2.06 -1.74
C ASP A 180 29.02 -2.05 -2.67
N PRO A 181 28.92 -1.49 -3.88
CA PRO A 181 30.02 -1.45 -4.81
C PRO A 181 31.24 -0.66 -4.31
N SER A 182 31.02 0.29 -3.38
CA SER A 182 32.08 1.13 -2.82
C SER A 182 32.90 0.41 -1.73
N ALA A 183 32.37 -0.69 -1.18
CA ALA A 183 32.99 -1.45 -0.11
C ALA A 183 33.78 -2.68 -0.58
N THR A 184 33.97 -2.84 -1.90
CA THR A 184 34.81 -3.88 -2.51
C THR A 184 35.87 -3.29 -3.43
N ASN A 185 37.02 -3.97 -3.52
CA ASN A 185 38.10 -3.58 -4.46
C ASN A 185 38.04 -4.38 -5.78
N ASP A 186 37.27 -5.46 -5.82
CA ASP A 186 37.08 -6.33 -6.98
C ASP A 186 35.60 -6.71 -7.08
N LEU A 187 34.87 -5.90 -7.85
CA LEU A 187 33.44 -6.06 -8.02
C LEU A 187 33.08 -7.36 -8.76
N GLU A 188 33.90 -7.77 -9.73
CA GLU A 188 33.69 -8.99 -10.52
C GLU A 188 33.84 -10.25 -9.63
N ASP A 189 34.90 -10.34 -8.82
CA ASP A 189 35.06 -11.43 -7.86
C ASP A 189 33.92 -11.44 -6.82
N THR A 190 33.55 -10.27 -6.31
CA THR A 190 32.45 -10.13 -5.34
C THR A 190 31.12 -10.62 -5.90
N THR A 191 30.76 -10.22 -7.13
CA THR A 191 29.48 -10.63 -7.76
C THR A 191 29.48 -12.11 -8.12
N ASN A 192 30.62 -12.67 -8.56
CA ASN A 192 30.76 -14.12 -8.82
C ASN A 192 30.53 -14.91 -7.52
N ARG A 193 31.23 -14.57 -6.46
CA ARG A 193 31.09 -15.25 -5.15
C ARG A 193 29.70 -15.11 -4.57
N LEU A 194 29.09 -13.92 -4.70
CA LEU A 194 27.72 -13.70 -4.23
C LEU A 194 26.72 -14.55 -5.01
N ALA A 195 26.81 -14.56 -6.35
CA ALA A 195 25.96 -15.38 -7.20
C ALA A 195 26.10 -16.88 -6.87
N ASP A 196 27.33 -17.38 -6.70
CA ASP A 196 27.59 -18.78 -6.34
C ASP A 196 26.96 -19.17 -4.99
N VAL A 197 27.04 -18.29 -3.98
CA VAL A 197 26.47 -18.57 -2.66
C VAL A 197 24.95 -18.58 -2.69
N ILE A 198 24.31 -17.67 -3.43
CA ILE A 198 22.84 -17.57 -3.48
C ILE A 198 22.18 -18.44 -4.56
N ASP A 199 22.95 -19.14 -5.39
CA ASP A 199 22.44 -19.98 -6.51
C ASP A 199 21.39 -21.00 -6.04
N VAL A 200 21.58 -21.60 -4.87
CA VAL A 200 20.66 -22.60 -4.29
C VAL A 200 19.25 -22.06 -3.99
N VAL A 201 19.10 -20.75 -3.84
CA VAL A 201 17.82 -20.10 -3.51
C VAL A 201 17.35 -19.12 -4.60
N ALA A 202 18.26 -18.64 -5.42
CA ALA A 202 17.99 -17.64 -6.45
C ALA A 202 18.83 -17.86 -7.71
N PRO A 203 18.70 -19.00 -8.42
CA PRO A 203 19.57 -19.39 -9.54
C PRO A 203 19.50 -18.43 -10.76
N LEU A 204 18.50 -17.56 -10.81
CA LEU A 204 18.39 -16.56 -11.88
C LEU A 204 19.22 -15.30 -11.61
N ILE A 205 19.75 -15.13 -10.40
CA ILE A 205 20.63 -14.02 -10.04
C ILE A 205 22.07 -14.45 -10.30
N THR A 206 22.61 -13.98 -11.39
CA THR A 206 23.97 -14.29 -11.84
C THR A 206 24.91 -13.10 -11.60
N SER A 207 26.21 -13.33 -11.67
CA SER A 207 27.18 -12.24 -11.63
C SER A 207 26.93 -11.19 -12.72
N GLU A 208 26.52 -11.62 -13.93
CA GLU A 208 26.22 -10.72 -15.05
C GLU A 208 25.01 -9.81 -14.73
N THR A 209 23.94 -10.36 -14.12
CA THR A 209 22.77 -9.58 -13.74
C THR A 209 23.11 -8.58 -12.64
N LEU A 210 23.90 -8.96 -11.63
CA LEU A 210 24.37 -8.08 -10.57
C LEU A 210 25.26 -6.95 -11.11
N LEU A 211 26.20 -7.28 -11.99
CA LEU A 211 27.06 -6.29 -12.64
C LEU A 211 26.26 -5.30 -13.51
N ALA A 212 25.25 -5.79 -14.22
CA ALA A 212 24.38 -4.94 -15.02
C ALA A 212 23.59 -3.96 -14.15
N GLU A 213 23.09 -4.41 -12.98
CA GLU A 213 22.37 -3.56 -12.03
C GLU A 213 23.28 -2.51 -11.40
N VAL A 214 24.50 -2.89 -10.98
CA VAL A 214 25.51 -1.93 -10.50
C VAL A 214 25.88 -0.93 -11.59
N ALA A 215 26.03 -1.36 -12.85
CA ALA A 215 26.36 -0.47 -13.95
C ALA A 215 25.26 0.55 -14.27
N ALA A 216 24.00 0.21 -14.00
CA ALA A 216 22.87 1.11 -14.13
C ALA A 216 22.86 2.20 -13.04
N GLU A 217 23.30 1.86 -11.81
CA GLU A 217 23.36 2.78 -10.67
C GLU A 217 24.69 2.62 -9.88
N PRO A 218 25.83 3.13 -10.39
CA PRO A 218 27.19 2.79 -9.90
C PRO A 218 27.48 3.17 -8.44
N ASP A 219 26.84 4.19 -7.91
CA ASP A 219 27.10 4.71 -6.55
C ASP A 219 26.06 4.23 -5.54
N ARG A 220 25.18 3.32 -5.92
CA ARG A 220 24.08 2.85 -5.08
C ARG A 220 24.33 1.44 -4.58
N VAL A 221 23.96 1.22 -3.32
CA VAL A 221 23.84 -0.13 -2.73
C VAL A 221 22.66 -0.82 -3.38
N ILE A 222 22.89 -1.94 -4.07
CA ILE A 222 21.85 -2.74 -4.71
C ILE A 222 21.36 -3.86 -3.78
N ASN A 223 20.10 -4.25 -3.92
CA ASN A 223 19.54 -5.39 -3.18
C ASN A 223 19.62 -6.65 -4.04
N ALA A 224 20.61 -7.50 -3.80
CA ALA A 224 20.81 -8.71 -4.58
C ALA A 224 19.67 -9.72 -4.38
N VAL A 225 19.33 -10.05 -3.13
CA VAL A 225 18.27 -11.03 -2.82
C VAL A 225 17.71 -10.80 -1.42
N ASN A 226 16.45 -11.21 -1.21
CA ASN A 226 15.85 -11.27 0.12
C ASN A 226 15.71 -12.74 0.53
N LEU A 227 16.41 -13.13 1.59
CA LEU A 227 16.43 -14.50 2.12
C LEU A 227 15.42 -14.66 3.26
N ARG A 228 14.67 -15.74 3.26
CA ARG A 228 13.87 -16.15 4.41
C ARG A 228 14.81 -16.56 5.55
N ALA A 229 14.32 -16.55 6.80
CA ALA A 229 15.13 -16.86 7.96
C ALA A 229 15.86 -18.23 7.86
N ASP A 230 15.18 -19.24 7.33
CA ASP A 230 15.75 -20.58 7.20
C ASP A 230 16.88 -20.61 6.15
N ASP A 231 16.69 -19.96 5.00
CA ASP A 231 17.72 -19.86 3.97
C ASP A 231 18.93 -19.03 4.46
N TYR A 232 18.63 -17.92 5.15
CA TYR A 232 19.65 -17.07 5.71
C TYR A 232 20.52 -17.81 6.73
N ALA A 233 19.90 -18.60 7.62
CA ALA A 233 20.63 -19.37 8.63
C ALA A 233 21.65 -20.36 8.03
N VAL A 234 21.40 -20.84 6.82
CA VAL A 234 22.33 -21.74 6.10
C VAL A 234 23.45 -20.97 5.40
N LEU A 235 23.16 -19.76 4.88
CA LEU A 235 24.07 -19.01 4.01
C LEU A 235 24.81 -17.88 4.74
N GLU A 236 24.48 -17.59 6.01
CA GLU A 236 24.96 -16.41 6.73
C GLU A 236 26.49 -16.30 6.77
N ASP A 237 27.19 -17.40 7.12
CA ASP A 237 28.64 -17.40 7.29
C ASP A 237 29.35 -17.14 5.95
N ASP A 238 28.87 -17.75 4.87
CA ASP A 238 29.43 -17.58 3.54
C ASP A 238 29.16 -16.16 3.00
N LEU A 239 27.94 -15.61 3.21
CA LEU A 239 27.60 -14.25 2.83
C LEU A 239 28.43 -13.20 3.56
N ARG A 240 28.67 -13.39 4.87
CA ARG A 240 29.49 -12.48 5.68
C ARG A 240 30.97 -12.48 5.27
N ALA A 241 31.43 -13.55 4.63
CA ALA A 241 32.80 -13.66 4.15
C ALA A 241 33.06 -12.93 2.83
N ILE A 242 32.02 -12.39 2.17
CA ILE A 242 32.15 -11.69 0.87
C ILE A 242 32.33 -10.19 1.13
N PRO A 243 33.46 -9.57 0.71
CA PRO A 243 33.65 -8.12 0.80
C PRO A 243 32.57 -7.36 0.03
N GLY A 244 32.07 -6.26 0.59
CA GLY A 244 31.01 -5.44 -0.04
C GLY A 244 29.59 -5.98 0.12
N VAL A 245 29.41 -7.17 0.71
CA VAL A 245 28.07 -7.68 1.06
C VAL A 245 27.66 -7.14 2.42
N VAL A 246 26.46 -6.55 2.48
CA VAL A 246 25.88 -5.99 3.71
C VAL A 246 24.54 -6.68 3.94
N LEU A 247 24.35 -7.17 5.17
CA LEU A 247 23.17 -7.93 5.54
C LEU A 247 22.28 -7.10 6.47
N TYR A 248 21.00 -6.94 6.08
CA TYR A 248 19.99 -6.25 6.88
C TYR A 248 18.84 -7.19 7.19
N ALA A 249 18.49 -7.35 8.47
CA ALA A 249 17.24 -7.99 8.85
C ALA A 249 16.12 -6.95 8.86
N GLU A 250 15.10 -7.16 8.06
CA GLU A 250 13.93 -6.28 8.01
C GLU A 250 12.63 -7.09 7.99
N PRO A 251 11.57 -6.62 8.68
CA PRO A 251 10.28 -7.28 8.64
C PRO A 251 9.63 -7.04 7.28
N LYS A 252 9.23 -8.13 6.61
CA LYS A 252 8.48 -8.09 5.34
C LYS A 252 7.29 -9.03 5.38
N LEU A 253 6.19 -8.62 4.75
CA LEU A 253 5.03 -9.49 4.55
C LEU A 253 5.36 -10.48 3.43
N ILE A 254 5.50 -11.75 3.76
CA ILE A 254 5.82 -12.82 2.80
C ILE A 254 4.81 -13.96 2.86
N THR A 255 4.68 -14.69 1.75
CA THR A 255 3.82 -15.89 1.66
C THR A 255 4.36 -17.02 2.51
N SER A 256 3.48 -17.83 3.10
CA SER A 256 3.87 -19.06 3.81
C SER A 256 4.38 -20.13 2.85
N ASP A 257 3.75 -20.29 1.68
CA ASP A 257 4.21 -21.18 0.62
C ASP A 257 4.97 -20.38 -0.46
N ARG A 258 6.20 -20.81 -0.79
CA ARG A 258 7.04 -20.18 -1.82
C ARG A 258 6.49 -20.33 -3.24
N ARG A 259 5.65 -21.36 -3.46
CA ARG A 259 5.04 -21.64 -4.77
C ARG A 259 3.93 -20.65 -5.11
N LEU A 260 3.33 -19.99 -4.10
CA LEU A 260 2.27 -19.02 -4.33
C LEU A 260 2.85 -17.73 -4.93
N THR A 261 2.54 -17.50 -6.19
CA THR A 261 2.89 -16.28 -6.94
C THR A 261 1.63 -15.77 -7.63
N SER A 262 1.14 -14.60 -7.30
CA SER A 262 -0.09 -14.07 -7.87
C SER A 262 -0.07 -12.55 -7.86
N PRO A 263 -0.54 -11.88 -8.91
CA PRO A 263 -0.74 -10.43 -8.91
C PRO A 263 -1.64 -9.94 -7.78
N VAL A 264 -2.59 -10.77 -7.33
CA VAL A 264 -3.48 -10.44 -6.19
C VAL A 264 -2.71 -10.33 -4.87
N LEU A 265 -1.57 -11.02 -4.73
CA LEU A 265 -0.76 -10.93 -3.50
C LEU A 265 -0.18 -9.54 -3.30
N ASP A 266 0.19 -8.84 -4.36
CA ASP A 266 0.67 -7.46 -4.28
C ASP A 266 -0.46 -6.53 -3.83
N SER A 267 -1.65 -6.66 -4.41
CA SER A 267 -2.84 -5.95 -3.98
C SER A 267 -3.22 -6.22 -2.51
N LEU A 268 -3.06 -7.46 -2.05
CA LEU A 268 -3.27 -7.81 -0.65
C LEU A 268 -2.21 -7.21 0.28
N ARG A 269 -0.97 -6.97 -0.21
CA ARG A 269 0.06 -6.21 0.54
C ARG A 269 -0.36 -4.77 0.74
N ASP A 270 -0.95 -4.13 -0.27
CA ASP A 270 -1.46 -2.76 -0.16
C ASP A 270 -2.60 -2.67 0.85
N VAL A 271 -3.57 -3.61 0.80
CA VAL A 271 -4.65 -3.71 1.80
C VAL A 271 -4.10 -3.92 3.21
N TRP A 272 -3.07 -4.76 3.35
CA TRP A 272 -2.41 -5.02 4.63
C TRP A 272 -1.70 -3.77 5.16
N GLN A 273 -1.00 -3.04 4.28
CA GLN A 273 -0.33 -1.80 4.66
C GLN A 273 -1.33 -0.74 5.10
N ASP A 274 -2.43 -0.58 4.37
CA ASP A 274 -3.51 0.35 4.72
C ASP A 274 -4.15 0.01 6.08
N ALA A 275 -4.40 -1.28 6.34
CA ALA A 275 -4.94 -1.74 7.62
C ALA A 275 -3.97 -1.47 8.78
N ARG A 276 -2.67 -1.68 8.57
CA ARG A 276 -1.61 -1.38 9.53
C ARG A 276 -1.48 0.12 9.79
N ASP A 277 -1.56 0.93 8.72
CA ASP A 277 -1.47 2.39 8.83
C ASP A 277 -2.69 2.99 9.54
N ALA A 278 -3.88 2.48 9.26
CA ALA A 278 -5.12 2.92 9.89
C ALA A 278 -5.14 2.66 11.41
N THR A 279 -4.41 1.64 11.88
CA THR A 279 -4.36 1.26 13.29
C THR A 279 -3.05 1.65 13.97
N SER A 280 -2.16 2.37 13.29
CA SER A 280 -0.87 2.78 13.86
C SER A 280 -1.04 3.75 15.02
N GLY A 281 -0.31 3.48 16.10
CA GLY A 281 -0.12 4.43 17.19
C GLY A 281 1.11 5.31 16.97
N TRP A 282 1.41 6.11 17.98
CA TRP A 282 2.59 6.96 18.00
C TRP A 282 3.06 7.17 19.44
N ALA A 283 4.33 7.51 19.60
CA ALA A 283 4.86 7.93 20.88
C ALA A 283 5.94 9.01 20.70
N VAL A 284 6.06 9.85 21.71
CA VAL A 284 7.28 10.60 21.98
C VAL A 284 8.00 9.85 23.10
N GLU A 285 9.21 9.41 22.82
CA GLU A 285 10.04 8.66 23.73
C GLU A 285 11.24 9.52 24.17
N VAL A 286 11.51 9.50 25.46
CA VAL A 286 12.72 10.09 26.05
C VAL A 286 13.62 8.93 26.49
N THR A 287 14.83 8.88 25.96
CA THR A 287 15.84 7.89 26.32
C THR A 287 16.91 8.59 27.15
N ASP A 288 17.20 8.05 28.32
CA ASP A 288 18.26 8.56 29.19
C ASP A 288 19.66 8.13 28.71
N PRO A 289 20.74 8.63 29.33
CA PRO A 289 22.11 8.24 28.96
C PRO A 289 22.46 6.76 29.20
N ASP A 290 21.71 6.07 30.06
CA ASP A 290 21.86 4.65 30.36
C ASP A 290 21.11 3.76 29.38
N GLY A 291 20.30 4.37 28.46
CA GLY A 291 19.52 3.70 27.43
C GLY A 291 18.10 3.30 27.87
N GLU A 292 17.68 3.68 29.08
CA GLU A 292 16.31 3.46 29.52
C GLU A 292 15.37 4.42 28.79
N THR A 293 14.29 3.88 28.21
CA THR A 293 13.35 4.66 27.39
C THR A 293 12.00 4.77 28.08
N THR A 294 11.53 5.99 28.26
CA THR A 294 10.22 6.32 28.80
C THR A 294 9.32 6.98 27.76
N ARG A 295 8.02 6.65 27.77
CA ARG A 295 7.04 7.27 26.88
C ARG A 295 6.53 8.57 27.53
N ALA A 296 6.87 9.70 26.90
CA ALA A 296 6.41 11.02 27.34
C ALA A 296 5.00 11.36 26.84
N ALA A 297 4.62 10.85 25.65
CA ALA A 297 3.30 11.07 25.05
C ALA A 297 2.96 9.95 24.06
N GLY A 298 1.71 9.93 23.61
CA GLY A 298 1.23 9.00 22.61
C GLY A 298 0.61 7.73 23.18
N PHE A 299 0.32 6.78 22.31
CA PHE A 299 -0.32 5.51 22.65
C PHE A 299 0.18 4.39 21.75
N GLN A 300 0.07 3.16 22.23
CA GLN A 300 0.27 1.97 21.41
C GLN A 300 -0.90 1.82 20.45
N GLY A 301 -0.64 1.67 19.15
CA GLY A 301 -1.68 1.39 18.18
C GLY A 301 -2.46 0.12 18.52
N PRO A 302 -3.79 0.11 18.34
CA PRO A 302 -4.56 -1.12 18.47
C PRO A 302 -4.15 -2.10 17.36
N GLY A 303 -4.26 -3.40 17.62
CA GLY A 303 -4.03 -4.43 16.61
C GLY A 303 -5.11 -4.36 15.51
N SER A 304 -4.71 -4.49 14.26
CA SER A 304 -5.65 -4.72 13.16
C SER A 304 -6.06 -6.20 13.16
N PRO A 305 -7.34 -6.52 12.87
CA PRO A 305 -7.76 -7.91 12.69
C PRO A 305 -7.07 -8.54 11.48
N ASP A 306 -6.91 -9.86 11.50
CA ASP A 306 -6.41 -10.62 10.36
C ASP A 306 -7.29 -10.37 9.11
N ILE A 307 -6.67 -10.32 7.94
CA ILE A 307 -7.31 -10.08 6.66
C ILE A 307 -7.69 -11.41 6.05
N ALA A 308 -8.99 -11.69 5.96
CA ALA A 308 -9.49 -12.90 5.32
C ALA A 308 -9.53 -12.69 3.79
N SER A 309 -8.55 -13.20 3.05
CA SER A 309 -8.54 -13.11 1.59
C SER A 309 -9.54 -14.07 0.95
N THR A 310 -9.78 -13.88 -0.35
CA THR A 310 -10.58 -14.79 -1.17
C THR A 310 -9.75 -15.82 -1.93
N VAL A 311 -8.43 -15.75 -1.82
CA VAL A 311 -7.52 -16.66 -2.52
C VAL A 311 -7.66 -18.07 -1.97
N ASP A 312 -7.87 -19.02 -2.89
CA ASP A 312 -7.90 -20.44 -2.62
C ASP A 312 -6.56 -21.04 -3.07
N PRO A 313 -5.70 -21.50 -2.13
CA PRO A 313 -4.35 -21.94 -2.48
C PRO A 313 -4.33 -23.10 -3.48
N SER A 314 -5.31 -24.01 -3.41
CA SER A 314 -5.38 -25.15 -4.33
C SER A 314 -5.73 -24.70 -5.75
N VAL A 315 -6.68 -23.78 -5.88
CA VAL A 315 -7.06 -23.20 -7.17
C VAL A 315 -5.92 -22.32 -7.72
N GLN A 316 -5.23 -21.58 -6.85
CA GLN A 316 -4.10 -20.74 -7.23
C GLN A 316 -2.94 -21.57 -7.78
N LEU A 317 -2.53 -22.62 -7.08
CA LEU A 317 -1.44 -23.50 -7.53
C LEU A 317 -1.80 -24.24 -8.83
N ALA A 318 -3.05 -24.67 -8.99
CA ALA A 318 -3.53 -25.26 -10.24
C ALA A 318 -3.46 -24.25 -11.40
N ALA A 319 -3.86 -23.01 -11.17
CA ALA A 319 -3.78 -21.95 -12.17
C ALA A 319 -2.32 -21.60 -12.53
N GLU A 320 -1.41 -21.55 -11.56
CA GLU A 320 0.02 -21.31 -11.79
C GLU A 320 0.66 -22.44 -12.60
N THR A 321 0.37 -23.70 -12.22
CA THR A 321 0.85 -24.87 -12.98
C THR A 321 0.36 -24.82 -14.42
N ALA A 322 -0.90 -24.46 -14.65
CA ALA A 322 -1.44 -24.33 -15.98
C ALA A 322 -0.80 -23.16 -16.75
N ALA A 323 -0.59 -22.01 -16.11
CA ALA A 323 -0.02 -20.82 -16.77
C ALA A 323 1.42 -21.04 -17.25
N VAL A 324 2.25 -21.78 -16.50
CA VAL A 324 3.63 -22.08 -16.91
C VAL A 324 3.76 -23.15 -17.98
N SER A 325 2.66 -23.82 -18.34
CA SER A 325 2.65 -24.87 -19.37
C SER A 325 2.85 -24.36 -20.80
N VAL A 326 2.79 -23.03 -21.01
CA VAL A 326 2.99 -22.39 -22.32
C VAL A 326 4.21 -21.48 -22.30
N GLY A 327 4.89 -21.37 -23.45
CA GLY A 327 6.14 -20.61 -23.61
C GLY A 327 5.96 -19.16 -24.07
N THR A 328 4.74 -18.63 -24.09
CA THR A 328 4.39 -17.26 -24.47
C THR A 328 3.61 -16.59 -23.34
N PRO A 329 3.41 -15.26 -23.35
CA PRO A 329 2.67 -14.59 -22.28
C PRO A 329 1.29 -15.20 -22.08
N ALA A 330 0.99 -15.62 -20.85
CA ALA A 330 -0.28 -16.26 -20.53
C ALA A 330 -0.80 -15.85 -19.15
N SER A 331 -2.12 -15.77 -19.06
CA SER A 331 -2.82 -15.39 -17.82
C SER A 331 -4.07 -16.25 -17.62
N ILE A 332 -4.34 -16.56 -16.35
CA ILE A 332 -5.58 -17.21 -15.89
C ILE A 332 -6.17 -16.36 -14.77
N VAL A 333 -7.48 -16.12 -14.83
CA VAL A 333 -8.24 -15.52 -13.72
C VAL A 333 -9.38 -16.45 -13.38
N VAL A 334 -9.59 -16.73 -12.10
CA VAL A 334 -10.66 -17.58 -11.60
C VAL A 334 -11.49 -16.82 -10.58
N VAL A 335 -12.79 -16.76 -10.81
CA VAL A 335 -13.79 -16.08 -9.98
C VAL A 335 -14.82 -17.09 -9.50
N ARG A 336 -15.34 -16.94 -8.29
CA ARG A 336 -16.44 -17.74 -7.76
C ARG A 336 -17.78 -17.06 -8.07
N PRO A 337 -18.61 -17.58 -9.00
CA PRO A 337 -19.86 -16.93 -9.42
C PRO A 337 -20.82 -16.63 -8.27
N SER A 338 -20.91 -17.54 -7.29
CA SER A 338 -21.85 -17.39 -6.16
C SER A 338 -21.56 -16.17 -5.29
N THR A 339 -20.30 -15.74 -5.19
CA THR A 339 -19.84 -14.70 -4.24
C THR A 339 -19.19 -13.49 -4.90
N GLY A 340 -18.65 -13.62 -6.11
CA GLY A 340 -17.77 -12.64 -6.75
C GLY A 340 -16.31 -12.72 -6.27
N ALA A 341 -15.96 -13.68 -5.44
CA ALA A 341 -14.59 -13.83 -4.95
C ALA A 341 -13.63 -14.16 -6.10
N ILE A 342 -12.56 -13.36 -6.25
CA ILE A 342 -11.41 -13.71 -7.09
C ILE A 342 -10.60 -14.74 -6.27
N VAL A 343 -10.65 -16.00 -6.69
CA VAL A 343 -10.05 -17.11 -5.92
C VAL A 343 -8.67 -17.51 -6.40
N ALA A 344 -8.32 -17.17 -7.64
CA ALA A 344 -6.98 -17.35 -8.18
C ALA A 344 -6.72 -16.39 -9.34
N THR A 345 -5.46 -15.99 -9.48
CA THR A 345 -4.96 -15.27 -10.66
C THR A 345 -3.52 -15.69 -10.88
N ALA A 346 -3.24 -16.28 -12.03
CA ALA A 346 -1.92 -16.71 -12.42
C ALA A 346 -1.46 -16.03 -13.70
N GLN A 347 -0.19 -15.68 -13.74
CA GLN A 347 0.54 -15.17 -14.90
C GLN A 347 1.88 -15.91 -14.98
N ASN A 348 2.31 -16.29 -16.18
CA ASN A 348 3.64 -16.84 -16.31
C ASN A 348 4.71 -15.72 -16.35
N SER A 349 5.98 -16.10 -16.33
CA SER A 349 7.11 -15.14 -16.31
C SER A 349 7.12 -14.18 -17.50
N TYR A 350 6.64 -14.61 -18.65
CA TYR A 350 6.54 -13.77 -19.84
C TYR A 350 5.48 -12.67 -19.67
N ALA A 351 4.32 -13.00 -19.11
CA ALA A 351 3.27 -12.04 -18.82
C ALA A 351 3.64 -11.10 -17.66
N ASN A 352 4.35 -11.59 -16.64
CA ASN A 352 4.78 -10.79 -15.47
C ASN A 352 5.70 -9.62 -15.85
N SER A 353 6.45 -9.72 -16.96
CA SER A 353 7.28 -8.61 -17.45
C SER A 353 6.45 -7.35 -17.81
N SER A 354 5.15 -7.50 -18.03
CA SER A 354 4.20 -6.43 -18.37
C SER A 354 3.36 -5.96 -17.14
N GLY A 355 3.74 -6.33 -15.93
CA GLY A 355 3.06 -5.96 -14.70
C GLY A 355 1.85 -6.87 -14.38
N THR A 356 0.65 -6.31 -14.30
CA THR A 356 -0.59 -7.04 -13.98
C THR A 356 -1.56 -7.13 -15.16
N PRO A 357 -1.16 -7.69 -16.31
CA PRO A 357 -1.97 -7.72 -17.53
C PRO A 357 -3.30 -8.45 -17.34
N ALA A 358 -3.40 -9.38 -16.41
CA ALA A 358 -4.64 -10.09 -16.10
C ALA A 358 -5.79 -9.15 -15.70
N PHE A 359 -5.49 -7.99 -15.09
CA PHE A 359 -6.49 -7.05 -14.57
C PHE A 359 -6.59 -5.74 -15.35
N THR A 360 -5.52 -5.27 -15.98
CA THR A 360 -5.42 -3.90 -16.47
C THR A 360 -5.14 -3.78 -17.96
N THR A 361 -4.55 -4.82 -18.60
CA THR A 361 -4.22 -4.76 -20.03
C THR A 361 -5.39 -5.21 -20.88
N LEU A 362 -5.75 -4.36 -21.82
CA LEU A 362 -6.85 -4.61 -22.75
C LEU A 362 -6.34 -5.26 -24.03
N TYR A 363 -6.81 -6.46 -24.31
CA TYR A 363 -6.51 -7.24 -25.51
C TYR A 363 -7.72 -7.33 -26.43
N PRO A 364 -7.56 -7.46 -27.75
CA PRO A 364 -8.69 -7.66 -28.67
C PRO A 364 -9.52 -8.89 -28.29
N ALA A 365 -10.82 -8.74 -28.11
CA ALA A 365 -11.70 -9.85 -27.76
C ALA A 365 -11.93 -10.85 -28.90
N GLY A 366 -11.56 -10.47 -30.13
CA GLY A 366 -11.70 -11.32 -31.30
C GLY A 366 -13.13 -11.82 -31.53
N THR A 367 -13.26 -13.11 -31.74
CA THR A 367 -14.54 -13.78 -32.01
C THR A 367 -15.49 -13.81 -30.82
N LEU A 368 -15.02 -13.56 -29.58
CA LEU A 368 -15.87 -13.50 -28.39
C LEU A 368 -16.89 -12.34 -28.44
N VAL A 369 -16.63 -11.29 -29.22
CA VAL A 369 -17.55 -10.20 -29.43
C VAL A 369 -18.89 -10.67 -30.00
N ASP A 370 -18.89 -11.75 -30.78
CA ASP A 370 -20.09 -12.31 -31.44
C ASP A 370 -21.09 -12.85 -30.41
N THR A 371 -20.62 -13.37 -29.28
CA THR A 371 -21.47 -13.82 -28.18
C THR A 371 -22.26 -12.67 -27.57
N VAL A 372 -21.61 -11.52 -27.36
CA VAL A 372 -22.25 -10.30 -26.84
C VAL A 372 -23.26 -9.76 -27.86
N ALA A 373 -22.86 -9.69 -29.13
CA ALA A 373 -23.72 -9.22 -30.23
C ALA A 373 -24.97 -10.10 -30.43
N ALA A 374 -24.79 -11.45 -30.38
CA ALA A 374 -25.89 -12.40 -30.45
C ALA A 374 -26.87 -12.25 -29.26
N SER A 375 -26.35 -12.00 -28.05
CA SER A 375 -27.18 -11.71 -26.89
C SER A 375 -27.96 -10.43 -27.03
N ALA A 376 -27.32 -9.35 -27.52
CA ALA A 376 -27.96 -8.07 -27.79
C ALA A 376 -29.13 -8.19 -28.82
N ASP A 377 -28.87 -8.90 -29.91
CA ASP A 377 -29.85 -9.11 -30.99
C ASP A 377 -31.07 -9.92 -30.53
N ARG A 378 -30.82 -11.02 -29.79
CA ARG A 378 -31.89 -11.87 -29.23
C ARG A 378 -32.76 -11.16 -28.20
N GLN A 379 -32.16 -10.29 -27.39
CA GLN A 379 -32.89 -9.50 -26.37
C GLN A 379 -33.42 -8.18 -26.90
N LYS A 380 -33.06 -7.79 -28.12
CA LYS A 380 -33.37 -6.50 -28.74
C LYS A 380 -32.95 -5.29 -27.88
N ILE A 381 -31.77 -5.39 -27.28
CA ILE A 381 -31.14 -4.34 -26.48
C ILE A 381 -29.88 -3.82 -27.17
N GLY A 382 -29.33 -2.71 -26.67
CA GLY A 382 -28.06 -2.18 -27.15
C GLY A 382 -26.90 -3.11 -26.88
N PHE A 383 -25.85 -3.09 -27.72
CA PHE A 383 -24.64 -3.87 -27.54
C PHE A 383 -23.98 -3.58 -26.17
N SER A 384 -23.84 -2.30 -25.81
CA SER A 384 -23.27 -1.90 -24.52
C SER A 384 -24.10 -2.36 -23.34
N ASP A 385 -25.43 -2.47 -23.47
CA ASP A 385 -26.30 -2.98 -22.41
C ASP A 385 -26.12 -4.50 -22.26
N ALA A 386 -26.03 -5.23 -23.39
CA ALA A 386 -25.72 -6.65 -23.37
C ALA A 386 -24.33 -6.93 -22.79
N ALA A 387 -23.32 -6.12 -23.13
CA ALA A 387 -21.98 -6.24 -22.57
C ALA A 387 -21.97 -6.04 -21.06
N ARG A 388 -22.69 -5.03 -20.56
CA ARG A 388 -22.81 -4.77 -19.11
C ARG A 388 -23.55 -5.89 -18.36
N GLN A 389 -24.49 -6.61 -19.00
CA GLN A 389 -25.10 -7.81 -18.39
C GLN A 389 -24.06 -8.87 -18.05
N PHE A 390 -22.97 -8.91 -18.81
CA PHE A 390 -21.82 -9.81 -18.60
C PHE A 390 -20.69 -9.17 -17.78
N GLY A 391 -20.89 -7.96 -17.23
CA GLY A 391 -19.85 -7.25 -16.49
C GLY A 391 -18.86 -6.48 -17.37
N LEU A 392 -18.91 -6.62 -18.70
CA LEU A 392 -18.00 -5.95 -19.63
C LEU A 392 -18.32 -4.46 -19.77
N GLY A 393 -17.30 -3.60 -19.62
CA GLY A 393 -17.46 -2.15 -19.61
C GLY A 393 -18.15 -1.63 -18.33
N THR A 394 -18.31 -2.47 -17.31
CA THR A 394 -18.74 -2.08 -15.98
C THR A 394 -17.53 -1.64 -15.15
N SER A 395 -17.67 -0.53 -14.45
CA SER A 395 -16.64 -0.06 -13.52
C SER A 395 -16.85 -0.70 -12.15
N PHE A 396 -15.89 -1.49 -11.74
CA PHE A 396 -15.79 -2.06 -10.40
C PHE A 396 -14.72 -1.29 -9.61
N ASP A 397 -15.09 -0.83 -8.43
CA ASP A 397 -14.17 -0.24 -7.46
C ASP A 397 -13.88 -1.32 -6.40
N VAL A 398 -12.85 -2.12 -6.66
CA VAL A 398 -12.44 -3.25 -5.80
C VAL A 398 -11.43 -2.76 -4.79
N PRO A 399 -11.72 -2.81 -3.48
CA PRO A 399 -10.75 -2.38 -2.49
C PRO A 399 -9.41 -3.11 -2.62
N GLY A 400 -8.34 -2.33 -2.84
CA GLY A 400 -6.96 -2.82 -2.98
C GLY A 400 -6.59 -3.39 -4.35
N LEU A 401 -7.49 -3.38 -5.35
CA LEU A 401 -7.19 -3.94 -6.67
C LEU A 401 -7.74 -3.05 -7.80
N ASP A 402 -6.85 -2.58 -8.64
CA ASP A 402 -7.21 -1.87 -9.87
C ASP A 402 -7.64 -2.86 -10.96
N VAL A 403 -8.85 -2.68 -11.49
CA VAL A 403 -9.41 -3.57 -12.50
C VAL A 403 -10.04 -2.81 -13.66
N ILE A 404 -9.87 -3.34 -14.85
CA ILE A 404 -10.58 -2.95 -16.07
C ILE A 404 -11.23 -4.21 -16.63
N THR A 405 -12.50 -4.14 -17.06
CA THR A 405 -13.16 -5.31 -17.65
C THR A 405 -13.12 -5.30 -19.18
N ALA A 406 -13.45 -4.19 -19.78
CA ALA A 406 -13.46 -4.05 -21.23
C ALA A 406 -13.49 -2.58 -21.66
N SER A 407 -13.03 -2.32 -22.90
CA SER A 407 -13.35 -1.13 -23.68
C SER A 407 -14.32 -1.53 -24.78
N LEU A 408 -15.49 -0.88 -24.81
CA LEU A 408 -16.58 -1.26 -25.71
C LEU A 408 -16.55 -0.42 -27.00
N PRO A 409 -16.75 -1.03 -28.18
CA PRO A 409 -16.92 -0.30 -29.43
C PRO A 409 -18.26 0.45 -29.46
N ASP A 410 -18.41 1.35 -30.41
CA ASP A 410 -19.74 1.88 -30.75
C ASP A 410 -20.69 0.70 -31.10
N GLY A 411 -21.85 0.66 -30.43
CA GLY A 411 -22.79 -0.46 -30.50
C GLY A 411 -23.26 -0.79 -31.92
N ARG A 412 -23.30 0.18 -32.86
CA ARG A 412 -23.58 -0.07 -34.27
C ARG A 412 -22.49 -0.87 -34.95
N SER A 413 -21.25 -0.49 -34.73
CA SER A 413 -20.08 -1.15 -35.33
C SER A 413 -19.97 -2.64 -34.94
N ALA A 414 -20.31 -2.99 -33.69
CA ALA A 414 -20.28 -4.38 -33.22
C ALA A 414 -21.40 -5.23 -33.89
N ILE A 415 -22.62 -4.69 -33.99
CA ILE A 415 -23.75 -5.38 -34.63
C ILE A 415 -23.51 -5.53 -36.13
N ASP A 416 -22.97 -4.51 -36.79
CA ASP A 416 -22.66 -4.54 -38.23
C ASP A 416 -21.62 -5.60 -38.54
N ARG A 417 -20.59 -5.75 -37.71
CA ARG A 417 -19.58 -6.83 -37.82
C ARG A 417 -20.21 -8.21 -37.67
N PHE A 418 -21.06 -8.40 -36.68
CA PHE A 418 -21.79 -9.65 -36.44
C PHE A 418 -22.70 -10.03 -37.64
N ARG A 419 -23.29 -9.04 -38.29
CA ARG A 419 -24.13 -9.24 -39.50
C ARG A 419 -23.34 -9.32 -40.79
N GLY A 420 -22.01 -9.33 -40.76
CA GLY A 420 -21.14 -9.40 -41.93
C GLY A 420 -21.08 -8.11 -42.74
N VAL A 421 -21.51 -6.99 -42.20
CA VAL A 421 -21.37 -5.66 -42.81
C VAL A 421 -20.00 -5.11 -42.43
N SER A 422 -18.97 -5.47 -43.19
CA SER A 422 -17.61 -5.06 -42.92
C SER A 422 -17.38 -3.57 -43.14
N ASN A 423 -17.20 -2.81 -42.07
CA ASN A 423 -16.63 -1.48 -42.13
C ASN A 423 -15.27 -1.50 -41.40
N LYS A 424 -14.17 -1.40 -42.12
CA LYS A 424 -12.75 -1.50 -41.66
C LYS A 424 -12.31 -0.43 -40.62
N LYS A 425 -13.21 0.33 -40.06
CA LYS A 425 -12.94 1.40 -39.06
C LYS A 425 -13.74 1.25 -37.76
N SER A 426 -14.36 0.10 -37.47
CA SER A 426 -15.01 -0.10 -36.17
C SER A 426 -13.95 -0.28 -35.09
N THR A 427 -14.05 0.47 -34.02
CA THR A 427 -13.30 0.27 -32.79
C THR A 427 -13.56 -1.16 -32.31
N GLU A 428 -12.55 -1.96 -32.22
CA GLU A 428 -12.66 -3.36 -31.80
C GLU A 428 -12.94 -3.40 -30.29
N MET A 429 -13.78 -4.35 -29.83
CA MET A 429 -13.94 -4.59 -28.41
C MET A 429 -12.64 -5.16 -27.84
N THR A 430 -12.14 -4.53 -26.80
CA THR A 430 -10.98 -5.06 -26.05
C THR A 430 -11.39 -5.43 -24.66
N VAL A 431 -10.80 -6.49 -24.10
CA VAL A 431 -11.13 -7.09 -22.80
C VAL A 431 -9.86 -7.43 -22.04
N THR A 432 -9.98 -7.52 -20.72
CA THR A 432 -8.95 -8.13 -19.88
C THR A 432 -9.30 -9.59 -19.59
N PRO A 433 -8.35 -10.45 -19.21
CA PRO A 433 -8.63 -11.78 -18.69
C PRO A 433 -9.63 -11.76 -17.53
N PHE A 434 -9.51 -10.80 -16.61
CA PHE A 434 -10.48 -10.58 -15.54
C PHE A 434 -11.89 -10.28 -16.08
N GLY A 435 -12.02 -9.40 -17.06
CA GLY A 435 -13.32 -9.08 -17.66
C GLY A 435 -14.01 -10.29 -18.27
N LEU A 436 -13.23 -11.21 -18.87
CA LEU A 436 -13.77 -12.46 -19.40
C LEU A 436 -14.12 -13.48 -18.31
N ALA A 437 -13.38 -13.53 -17.21
CA ALA A 437 -13.76 -14.34 -16.04
C ALA A 437 -15.07 -13.84 -15.42
N GLU A 438 -15.29 -12.51 -15.35
CA GLU A 438 -16.55 -11.91 -14.95
C GLU A 438 -17.68 -12.25 -15.93
N MET A 439 -17.42 -12.24 -17.25
CA MET A 439 -18.38 -12.70 -18.26
C MET A 439 -18.75 -14.18 -18.06
N ALA A 440 -17.78 -15.06 -17.80
CA ALA A 440 -18.04 -16.46 -17.48
C ALA A 440 -18.90 -16.62 -16.22
N ALA A 441 -18.60 -15.86 -15.17
CA ALA A 441 -19.37 -15.82 -13.93
C ALA A 441 -20.82 -15.33 -14.17
N ALA A 442 -21.00 -14.30 -15.01
CA ALA A 442 -22.32 -13.81 -15.38
C ALA A 442 -23.11 -14.85 -16.20
N LEU A 443 -22.47 -15.57 -17.11
CA LEU A 443 -23.08 -16.67 -17.86
C LEU A 443 -23.49 -17.85 -16.97
N SER A 444 -22.72 -18.11 -15.90
CA SER A 444 -23.07 -19.11 -14.89
C SER A 444 -24.24 -18.67 -14.01
N ARG A 445 -24.27 -17.43 -13.58
CA ARG A 445 -25.22 -16.92 -12.57
C ARG A 445 -26.44 -16.22 -13.18
N GLY A 446 -26.27 -15.58 -14.34
CA GLY A 446 -27.28 -14.74 -15.01
C GLY A 446 -27.07 -13.23 -14.83
N SER A 447 -26.08 -12.82 -14.07
CA SER A 447 -25.63 -11.43 -13.90
C SER A 447 -24.20 -11.42 -13.38
N ALA A 448 -23.41 -10.39 -13.72
CA ALA A 448 -22.07 -10.23 -13.18
C ALA A 448 -22.11 -10.09 -11.66
N PRO A 449 -21.28 -10.83 -10.91
CA PRO A 449 -21.13 -10.64 -9.46
C PRO A 449 -20.32 -9.36 -9.15
N ALA A 450 -20.33 -8.92 -7.90
CA ALA A 450 -19.41 -7.87 -7.45
C ALA A 450 -18.08 -8.52 -7.04
N PRO A 451 -16.96 -8.28 -7.74
CA PRO A 451 -15.69 -8.91 -7.43
C PRO A 451 -15.14 -8.48 -6.06
N MET A 452 -14.34 -9.34 -5.43
CA MET A 452 -13.64 -9.06 -4.19
C MET A 452 -12.35 -9.87 -4.07
N ILE A 453 -11.36 -9.33 -3.38
CA ILE A 453 -10.12 -10.01 -2.96
C ILE A 453 -10.04 -10.20 -1.44
N VAL A 454 -10.83 -9.44 -0.68
CA VAL A 454 -10.99 -9.57 0.77
C VAL A 454 -12.42 -9.98 1.05
N ARG A 455 -12.59 -11.03 1.85
CA ARG A 455 -13.89 -11.61 2.18
C ARG A 455 -14.75 -10.61 2.94
N GLY A 456 -15.98 -10.41 2.45
CA GLY A 456 -16.92 -9.47 3.04
C GLY A 456 -16.75 -8.01 2.57
N THR A 457 -15.81 -7.76 1.66
CA THR A 457 -15.54 -6.42 1.10
C THR A 457 -15.72 -6.44 -0.42
N PRO A 458 -16.94 -6.61 -0.94
CA PRO A 458 -17.20 -6.64 -2.38
C PRO A 458 -16.98 -5.25 -3.01
N ALA A 459 -16.67 -5.25 -4.29
CA ALA A 459 -16.53 -4.03 -5.08
C ALA A 459 -17.79 -3.17 -5.05
N THR A 460 -17.58 -1.85 -5.07
CA THR A 460 -18.65 -0.91 -5.43
C THR A 460 -18.84 -0.94 -6.94
N VAL A 461 -20.07 -1.27 -7.39
CA VAL A 461 -20.39 -1.39 -8.81
C VAL A 461 -21.03 -0.10 -9.30
N ARG A 462 -20.39 0.56 -10.27
CA ARG A 462 -20.94 1.72 -10.94
C ARG A 462 -21.62 1.30 -12.25
N SER A 463 -22.89 1.67 -12.43
CA SER A 463 -23.68 1.33 -13.61
C SER A 463 -23.80 -0.19 -13.87
N PRO A 464 -24.35 -0.98 -12.91
CA PRO A 464 -24.50 -2.41 -13.08
C PRO A 464 -25.40 -2.75 -14.28
N GLY A 465 -25.08 -3.83 -14.99
CA GLY A 465 -25.93 -4.39 -16.01
C GLY A 465 -27.20 -5.05 -15.41
N SER A 466 -28.28 -5.12 -16.18
CA SER A 466 -29.45 -5.94 -15.82
C SER A 466 -29.13 -7.43 -15.95
N ALA A 467 -29.93 -8.29 -15.31
CA ALA A 467 -29.79 -9.73 -15.50
C ALA A 467 -30.09 -10.16 -16.95
N VAL A 468 -29.38 -11.18 -17.43
CA VAL A 468 -29.61 -11.78 -18.74
C VAL A 468 -30.97 -12.51 -18.73
N ALA A 469 -31.76 -12.34 -19.81
CA ALA A 469 -33.03 -13.02 -19.93
C ALA A 469 -32.87 -14.55 -19.86
N PRO A 470 -33.64 -15.28 -19.03
CA PRO A 470 -33.44 -16.71 -18.77
C PRO A 470 -33.37 -17.61 -20.01
N ALA A 471 -34.19 -17.32 -21.03
CA ALA A 471 -34.17 -18.07 -22.28
C ALA A 471 -32.86 -17.87 -23.07
N VAL A 472 -32.33 -16.65 -23.07
CA VAL A 472 -31.05 -16.33 -23.71
C VAL A 472 -29.90 -16.97 -22.94
N LEU A 473 -29.92 -16.89 -21.61
CA LEU A 473 -28.94 -17.52 -20.74
C LEU A 473 -28.88 -19.05 -20.95
N SER A 474 -30.03 -19.70 -20.99
CA SER A 474 -30.11 -21.16 -21.27
C SER A 474 -29.53 -21.51 -22.64
N SER A 475 -29.83 -20.72 -23.67
CA SER A 475 -29.24 -20.90 -25.00
C SER A 475 -27.72 -20.75 -25.00
N LEU A 476 -27.20 -19.69 -24.34
CA LEU A 476 -25.76 -19.45 -24.25
C LEU A 476 -25.03 -20.57 -23.51
N ARG A 477 -25.60 -21.07 -22.41
CA ARG A 477 -25.05 -22.22 -21.66
C ARG A 477 -25.00 -23.51 -22.49
N ASN A 478 -25.99 -23.74 -23.38
CA ASN A 478 -25.93 -24.85 -24.31
C ASN A 478 -24.81 -24.68 -25.33
N THR A 479 -24.68 -23.48 -25.91
CA THR A 479 -23.58 -23.15 -26.82
C THR A 479 -22.22 -23.34 -26.12
N MET A 480 -22.08 -22.95 -24.85
CA MET A 480 -20.85 -23.17 -24.09
C MET A 480 -20.48 -24.64 -23.96
N ARG A 481 -21.47 -25.55 -23.69
CA ARG A 481 -21.21 -26.98 -23.62
C ARG A 481 -20.81 -27.56 -24.96
N GLU A 482 -21.47 -27.15 -26.04
CA GLU A 482 -21.16 -27.61 -27.40
C GLU A 482 -19.79 -27.11 -27.86
N SER A 483 -19.44 -25.86 -27.55
CA SER A 483 -18.13 -25.28 -27.89
C SER A 483 -17.01 -25.99 -27.14
N ALA A 484 -17.10 -26.16 -25.82
CA ALA A 484 -16.09 -26.84 -25.02
C ALA A 484 -15.86 -28.29 -25.50
N ALA A 485 -16.94 -29.01 -25.83
CA ALA A 485 -16.85 -30.38 -26.37
C ALA A 485 -16.15 -30.40 -27.74
N THR A 486 -16.41 -29.41 -28.60
CA THR A 486 -15.77 -29.31 -29.92
C THR A 486 -14.28 -29.04 -29.82
N GLU A 487 -13.86 -28.24 -28.84
CA GLU A 487 -12.45 -27.91 -28.55
C GLU A 487 -11.72 -29.04 -27.78
N GLY A 488 -12.40 -30.11 -27.42
CA GLY A 488 -11.79 -31.22 -26.67
C GLY A 488 -11.47 -30.86 -25.21
N VAL A 489 -12.21 -29.90 -24.64
CA VAL A 489 -12.09 -29.56 -23.22
C VAL A 489 -12.86 -30.58 -22.38
N ASP A 490 -12.39 -30.82 -21.14
CA ASP A 490 -12.97 -31.75 -20.20
C ASP A 490 -14.50 -31.60 -20.08
N GLY A 491 -15.23 -32.70 -20.01
CA GLY A 491 -16.68 -32.72 -20.00
C GLY A 491 -17.33 -32.07 -18.78
N SER A 492 -16.58 -31.78 -17.73
CA SER A 492 -17.04 -31.03 -16.57
C SER A 492 -17.14 -29.50 -16.84
N VAL A 493 -16.54 -29.03 -17.95
CA VAL A 493 -16.44 -27.63 -18.31
C VAL A 493 -17.50 -27.24 -19.36
N ALA A 494 -18.14 -26.12 -19.15
CA ALA A 494 -18.87 -25.40 -20.18
C ALA A 494 -18.12 -24.10 -20.49
N GLY A 495 -17.76 -23.85 -21.75
CA GLY A 495 -16.93 -22.70 -22.09
C GLY A 495 -17.03 -22.27 -23.55
N LEU A 496 -16.46 -21.12 -23.84
CA LEU A 496 -16.35 -20.54 -25.17
C LEU A 496 -14.88 -20.29 -25.48
N SER A 497 -14.43 -20.74 -26.65
CA SER A 497 -13.16 -20.32 -27.22
C SER A 497 -13.31 -19.05 -28.03
N GLY A 498 -12.23 -18.31 -28.14
CA GLY A 498 -12.11 -17.12 -29.00
C GLY A 498 -10.70 -16.92 -29.48
N ASP A 499 -10.57 -16.24 -30.59
CA ASP A 499 -9.29 -15.96 -31.22
C ASP A 499 -9.25 -14.55 -31.82
N ASN A 500 -8.03 -14.01 -31.88
CA ASN A 500 -7.71 -12.81 -32.63
C ASN A 500 -6.29 -12.94 -33.20
N GLY A 501 -6.19 -13.32 -34.46
CA GLY A 501 -4.88 -13.67 -35.04
C GLY A 501 -4.30 -14.90 -34.36
N ASP A 502 -3.14 -14.75 -33.73
CA ASP A 502 -2.47 -15.81 -32.98
C ASP A 502 -2.79 -15.82 -31.48
N ASP A 503 -3.53 -14.81 -30.99
CA ASP A 503 -4.02 -14.79 -29.62
C ASP A 503 -5.15 -15.81 -29.41
N ARG A 504 -5.18 -16.46 -28.25
CA ARG A 504 -6.19 -17.46 -27.89
C ARG A 504 -6.83 -17.15 -26.57
N TRP A 505 -8.14 -17.28 -26.56
CA TRP A 505 -8.99 -17.11 -25.40
C TRP A 505 -9.76 -18.39 -25.12
N PHE A 506 -9.96 -18.69 -23.84
CA PHE A 506 -11.01 -19.61 -23.40
C PHE A 506 -11.61 -19.08 -22.11
N LEU A 507 -12.93 -18.90 -22.09
CA LEU A 507 -13.67 -18.62 -20.87
C LEU A 507 -14.57 -19.79 -20.55
N GLY A 508 -14.63 -20.18 -19.29
CA GLY A 508 -15.37 -21.39 -18.92
C GLY A 508 -15.88 -21.38 -17.49
N THR A 509 -16.73 -22.36 -17.21
CA THR A 509 -17.27 -22.62 -15.88
C THR A 509 -17.23 -24.10 -15.56
N THR A 510 -16.87 -24.44 -14.31
CA THR A 510 -16.96 -25.78 -13.75
C THR A 510 -17.34 -25.70 -12.28
N GLY A 511 -18.40 -26.40 -11.84
CA GLY A 511 -18.92 -26.24 -10.48
C GLY A 511 -19.26 -24.79 -10.15
N ASP A 512 -18.74 -24.27 -9.05
CA ASP A 512 -18.85 -22.84 -8.65
C ASP A 512 -17.54 -22.07 -8.95
N LEU A 513 -16.89 -22.41 -10.05
CA LEU A 513 -15.75 -21.66 -10.59
C LEU A 513 -16.06 -21.17 -11.99
N ALA A 514 -15.74 -19.92 -12.26
CA ALA A 514 -15.74 -19.28 -13.57
C ALA A 514 -14.32 -18.78 -13.83
N PHE A 515 -13.80 -19.00 -15.03
CA PHE A 515 -12.43 -18.67 -15.34
C PHE A 515 -12.27 -18.14 -16.76
N ALA A 516 -11.18 -17.43 -16.97
CA ALA A 516 -10.71 -17.06 -18.29
C ALA A 516 -9.21 -17.37 -18.42
N VAL A 517 -8.88 -17.93 -19.57
CA VAL A 517 -7.52 -18.21 -20.03
C VAL A 517 -7.21 -17.28 -21.20
N TYR A 518 -6.05 -16.65 -21.18
CA TYR A 518 -5.51 -15.86 -22.28
C TYR A 518 -4.08 -16.29 -22.58
N ILE A 519 -3.77 -16.42 -23.86
CA ILE A 519 -2.43 -16.70 -24.39
C ILE A 519 -2.17 -15.76 -25.55
N GLU A 520 -1.12 -14.96 -25.44
CA GLU A 520 -0.63 -14.06 -26.49
C GLU A 520 0.30 -14.85 -27.41
N ASP A 521 0.21 -14.65 -28.73
CA ASP A 521 1.04 -15.30 -29.74
C ASP A 521 1.13 -16.84 -29.54
N ALA A 522 -0.01 -17.49 -29.40
CA ALA A 522 -0.08 -18.92 -29.12
C ALA A 522 0.47 -19.76 -30.29
N ASP A 523 1.20 -20.81 -29.93
CA ASP A 523 1.85 -21.73 -30.87
C ASP A 523 0.87 -22.62 -31.67
N SER A 524 -0.37 -22.73 -31.20
CA SER A 524 -1.40 -23.53 -31.87
C SER A 524 -2.81 -23.05 -31.53
N THR A 525 -3.78 -23.49 -32.32
CA THR A 525 -5.20 -23.13 -32.17
C THR A 525 -5.84 -23.76 -30.92
N ASP A 526 -5.30 -24.86 -30.42
CA ASP A 526 -5.81 -25.59 -29.24
C ASP A 526 -5.08 -25.23 -27.93
N SER A 527 -4.14 -24.27 -27.94
CA SER A 527 -3.32 -23.92 -26.78
C SER A 527 -4.18 -23.52 -25.56
N ALA A 528 -5.23 -22.71 -25.74
CA ALA A 528 -6.11 -22.32 -24.65
C ALA A 528 -6.93 -23.50 -24.11
N ALA A 529 -7.37 -24.42 -24.97
CA ALA A 529 -8.04 -25.65 -24.54
C ALA A 529 -7.10 -26.58 -23.76
N ARG A 530 -5.85 -26.75 -24.21
CA ARG A 530 -4.82 -27.52 -23.48
C ARG A 530 -4.53 -26.94 -22.10
N MET A 531 -4.35 -25.62 -22.02
CA MET A 531 -4.11 -24.91 -20.76
C MET A 531 -5.32 -25.05 -19.81
N THR A 532 -6.55 -24.98 -20.35
CA THR A 532 -7.76 -25.24 -19.60
C THR A 532 -7.79 -26.67 -19.05
N ASN A 533 -7.51 -27.67 -19.89
CA ASN A 533 -7.46 -29.07 -19.45
C ASN A 533 -6.38 -29.32 -18.39
N MET A 534 -5.25 -28.58 -18.45
CA MET A 534 -4.24 -28.62 -17.40
C MET A 534 -4.81 -28.06 -16.09
N LEU A 535 -5.46 -26.89 -16.12
CA LEU A 535 -6.11 -26.30 -14.95
C LEU A 535 -7.09 -27.30 -14.29
N ILE A 536 -7.99 -27.91 -15.09
CA ILE A 536 -8.99 -28.85 -14.56
C ILE A 536 -8.31 -30.08 -13.96
N ARG A 537 -7.31 -30.64 -14.61
CA ARG A 537 -6.57 -31.81 -14.10
C ARG A 537 -5.89 -31.52 -12.76
N GLU A 538 -5.29 -30.32 -12.61
CA GLU A 538 -4.67 -29.94 -11.35
C GLU A 538 -5.70 -29.68 -10.24
N LEU A 539 -6.89 -29.15 -10.59
CA LEU A 539 -8.00 -28.99 -9.64
C LEU A 539 -8.56 -30.32 -9.14
N ASP A 540 -8.55 -31.37 -9.98
CA ASP A 540 -9.03 -32.70 -9.63
C ASP A 540 -7.95 -33.56 -8.92
N SER A 541 -6.70 -33.12 -8.92
CA SER A 541 -5.60 -33.79 -8.25
C SER A 541 -5.69 -33.55 -6.74
N PRO A 542 -5.56 -34.58 -5.90
CA PRO A 542 -5.51 -34.36 -4.46
C PRO A 542 -4.30 -33.48 -4.11
N SER A 543 -4.52 -32.39 -3.38
CA SER A 543 -3.44 -31.57 -2.83
C SER A 543 -2.57 -32.42 -1.89
N GLU A 544 -1.30 -32.68 -2.28
CA GLU A 544 -0.30 -33.30 -1.40
C GLU A 544 0.16 -32.32 -0.30
#